data_b27cff49644a043b440bde8b56a2af43
#
_entry.id   b27cff49644a043b440bde8b56a2af43
#
_cell.length_a   1.000
_cell.length_b   1.000
_cell.length_c   1.000
_cell.angle_alpha   90.00
_cell.angle_beta   90.00
_cell.angle_gamma   90.00
#
_symmetry.space_group_name_H-M   'P 1'
#
loop_
_entity.id
_entity.type
_entity.pdbx_description
1 polymer ?
#
loop_
_entity_poly.entity_id
_entity_poly.type
_entity_poly.pdbx_seq_one_letter_code
_entity_poly.pdbx_strand_id
1 'polypeptide(L)'
;MKRKILFLMIALSVSLHFRLNAQEVAIKTNVLSDAFLNVNAGIEVSVAPRWSIDLSGDFNGWNLSHGRRWKHWLVQPEARYWFCEALGGHFVGLHAFTGQYNVGHLDTDFKFLGTNFANFKTHRYQGWIGGRGLAYGYSWLLGKHWNLEAEIGLGWAYTRFDRFECVGCGRRAGKGHHNYVGPTKAAVNLVYVF
;
A
#
# COMPACT_ATOMS: atom_id res chain seq x y z
N MET A 1 -19.30 -20.04 23.69
CA MET A 1 -17.93 -20.40 23.95
C MET A 1 -17.42 -21.55 23.05
N LYS A 2 -18.10 -22.70 22.94
CA LYS A 2 -17.65 -23.87 22.16
C LYS A 2 -17.39 -23.60 20.67
N ARG A 3 -18.18 -22.76 19.98
CA ARG A 3 -17.96 -22.40 18.57
C ARG A 3 -16.68 -21.55 18.35
N LYS A 4 -16.35 -20.65 19.27
CA LYS A 4 -15.12 -19.84 19.18
C LYS A 4 -13.86 -20.69 19.39
N ILE A 5 -13.93 -21.68 20.29
CA ILE A 5 -12.85 -22.64 20.52
C ILE A 5 -12.64 -23.54 19.31
N LEU A 6 -13.73 -24.01 18.68
CA LEU A 6 -13.67 -24.81 17.47
C LEU A 6 -13.04 -24.05 16.31
N PHE A 7 -13.41 -22.76 16.11
CA PHE A 7 -12.76 -21.90 15.10
C PHE A 7 -11.28 -21.67 15.39
N LEU A 8 -10.90 -21.48 16.66
CA LEU A 8 -9.51 -21.33 17.05
C LEU A 8 -8.69 -22.61 16.81
N MET A 9 -9.28 -23.76 17.10
CA MET A 9 -8.64 -25.07 16.87
C MET A 9 -8.54 -25.38 15.37
N ILE A 10 -9.52 -25.03 14.55
CA ILE A 10 -9.44 -25.18 13.09
C ILE A 10 -8.39 -24.21 12.51
N ALA A 11 -8.33 -22.95 12.96
CA ALA A 11 -7.32 -22.00 12.56
C ALA A 11 -5.90 -22.47 12.98
N LEU A 12 -5.77 -23.05 14.16
CA LEU A 12 -4.50 -23.59 14.66
C LEU A 12 -4.10 -24.87 13.92
N SER A 13 -5.06 -25.75 13.57
CA SER A 13 -4.77 -26.98 12.79
C SER A 13 -4.42 -26.67 11.34
N VAL A 14 -5.01 -25.65 10.73
CA VAL A 14 -4.65 -25.19 9.39
C VAL A 14 -3.23 -24.61 9.38
N SER A 15 -2.82 -23.88 10.43
CA SER A 15 -1.46 -23.34 10.54
C SER A 15 -0.37 -24.43 10.74
N LEU A 16 -0.72 -25.60 11.29
CA LEU A 16 0.22 -26.72 11.50
C LEU A 16 0.44 -27.59 10.26
N HIS A 17 -0.35 -27.44 9.19
CA HIS A 17 -0.20 -28.21 7.96
C HIS A 17 0.65 -27.52 6.88
N PHE A 18 1.08 -26.30 7.11
CA PHE A 18 2.12 -25.68 6.28
C PHE A 18 3.43 -26.41 6.56
N ARG A 19 3.75 -27.40 5.73
CA ARG A 19 5.08 -28.00 5.72
C ARG A 19 6.06 -26.88 5.45
N LEU A 20 6.93 -26.61 6.40
CA LEU A 20 8.07 -25.69 6.32
C LEU A 20 9.09 -26.23 5.29
N ASN A 21 8.72 -26.25 4.01
CA ASN A 21 9.69 -26.41 2.96
C ASN A 21 10.19 -24.99 2.65
N ALA A 22 11.39 -24.66 3.16
CA ALA A 22 12.16 -23.46 2.84
C ALA A 22 11.28 -22.23 2.51
N GLN A 23 10.54 -21.73 3.50
CA GLN A 23 9.81 -20.47 3.35
C GLN A 23 10.85 -19.36 3.37
N GLU A 24 11.09 -18.74 2.22
CA GLU A 24 11.90 -17.53 2.14
C GLU A 24 11.08 -16.34 2.67
N VAL A 25 11.70 -15.56 3.51
CA VAL A 25 11.14 -14.34 4.08
C VAL A 25 11.96 -13.18 3.53
N ALA A 26 11.29 -12.14 3.08
CA ALA A 26 11.94 -10.92 2.65
C ALA A 26 11.38 -9.71 3.39
N ILE A 27 12.25 -8.75 3.67
CA ILE A 27 11.87 -7.42 4.11
C ILE A 27 12.16 -6.43 2.98
N LYS A 28 11.34 -5.38 2.86
CA LYS A 28 11.48 -4.43 1.78
C LYS A 28 11.17 -3.00 2.20
N THR A 29 11.75 -2.06 1.48
CA THR A 29 11.39 -0.64 1.53
C THR A 29 11.15 -0.12 0.12
N ASN A 30 10.16 0.75 -0.03
CA ASN A 30 9.83 1.40 -1.30
C ASN A 30 10.60 2.72 -1.43
N VAL A 31 11.63 2.72 -2.25
CA VAL A 31 12.52 3.88 -2.49
C VAL A 31 11.74 5.08 -3.04
N LEU A 32 10.68 4.86 -3.83
CA LEU A 32 9.83 5.97 -4.30
C LEU A 32 9.08 6.62 -3.13
N SER A 33 8.57 5.83 -2.20
CA SER A 33 7.88 6.34 -1.01
C SER A 33 8.84 7.11 -0.11
N ASP A 34 10.07 6.60 0.07
CA ASP A 34 11.13 7.27 0.84
C ASP A 34 11.51 8.61 0.23
N ALA A 35 11.56 8.72 -1.11
CA ALA A 35 11.83 9.98 -1.82
C ALA A 35 10.76 11.05 -1.56
N PHE A 36 9.53 10.65 -1.25
CA PHE A 36 8.44 11.54 -0.81
C PHE A 36 8.38 11.72 0.71
N LEU A 37 9.45 11.36 1.42
CA LEU A 37 9.57 11.47 2.88
C LEU A 37 8.51 10.65 3.63
N ASN A 38 8.08 9.54 3.08
CA ASN A 38 7.25 8.58 3.80
C ASN A 38 8.14 7.51 4.45
N VAL A 39 7.84 7.13 5.66
CA VAL A 39 8.41 5.92 6.26
C VAL A 39 7.58 4.74 5.78
N ASN A 40 8.24 3.74 5.22
CA ASN A 40 7.56 2.56 4.76
C ASN A 40 8.36 1.29 5.08
N ALA A 41 7.65 0.20 5.18
CA ALA A 41 8.24 -1.11 5.34
C ALA A 41 7.27 -2.18 4.80
N GLY A 42 7.82 -3.25 4.27
CA GLY A 42 7.08 -4.43 3.83
C GLY A 42 7.75 -5.70 4.29
N ILE A 43 6.94 -6.73 4.48
CA ILE A 43 7.37 -8.10 4.68
C ILE A 43 6.69 -9.00 3.66
N GLU A 44 7.45 -9.85 3.01
CA GLU A 44 6.95 -10.84 2.09
C GLU A 44 7.39 -12.24 2.48
N VAL A 45 6.47 -13.18 2.39
CA VAL A 45 6.71 -14.59 2.74
C VAL A 45 6.32 -15.46 1.57
N SER A 46 7.23 -16.28 1.10
CA SER A 46 6.96 -17.33 0.13
C SER A 46 6.14 -18.44 0.79
N VAL A 47 4.91 -18.65 0.33
CA VAL A 47 3.98 -19.66 0.88
C VAL A 47 3.92 -20.92 0.05
N ALA A 48 4.41 -20.86 -1.19
CA ALA A 48 4.56 -21.98 -2.12
C ALA A 48 5.62 -21.62 -3.18
N PRO A 49 6.11 -22.55 -3.99
CA PRO A 49 7.20 -22.31 -4.96
C PRO A 49 6.97 -21.12 -5.91
N ARG A 50 5.71 -20.79 -6.16
CA ARG A 50 5.32 -19.67 -7.06
C ARG A 50 4.34 -18.69 -6.41
N TRP A 51 4.14 -18.78 -5.09
CA TRP A 51 3.21 -17.90 -4.39
C TRP A 51 3.87 -17.25 -3.19
N SER A 52 3.65 -15.97 -3.06
CA SER A 52 4.02 -15.20 -1.87
C SER A 52 2.88 -14.32 -1.39
N ILE A 53 2.95 -13.95 -0.15
CA ILE A 53 2.08 -12.95 0.47
C ILE A 53 2.96 -11.80 0.92
N ASP A 54 2.65 -10.62 0.43
CA ASP A 54 3.27 -9.36 0.81
C ASP A 54 2.34 -8.55 1.71
N LEU A 55 2.90 -7.92 2.72
CA LEU A 55 2.22 -6.94 3.55
C LEU A 55 3.10 -5.72 3.67
N SER A 56 2.69 -4.62 3.08
CA SER A 56 3.41 -3.36 3.12
C SER A 56 2.61 -2.27 3.84
N GLY A 57 3.33 -1.33 4.45
CA GLY A 57 2.76 -0.19 5.12
C GLY A 57 3.54 1.09 4.84
N ASP A 58 2.82 2.19 4.69
CA ASP A 58 3.35 3.54 4.54
C ASP A 58 2.83 4.45 5.65
N PHE A 59 3.70 5.33 6.12
CA PHE A 59 3.35 6.31 7.13
C PHE A 59 4.03 7.65 6.87
N ASN A 60 3.23 8.72 6.93
CA ASN A 60 3.71 10.09 6.96
C ASN A 60 2.93 10.88 8.02
N GLY A 61 3.56 11.22 9.12
CA GLY A 61 2.94 11.89 10.27
C GLY A 61 3.36 13.34 10.46
N TRP A 62 4.35 13.84 9.69
CA TRP A 62 4.91 15.17 9.90
C TRP A 62 4.29 16.25 9.03
N ASN A 63 4.54 17.49 9.40
CA ASN A 63 4.18 18.65 8.59
C ASN A 63 5.36 18.98 7.67
N LEU A 64 5.07 19.17 6.39
CA LEU A 64 6.05 19.67 5.43
C LEU A 64 6.20 21.19 5.56
N SER A 65 7.31 21.71 5.02
CA SER A 65 7.57 23.16 4.98
C SER A 65 6.44 23.95 4.28
N HIS A 66 6.30 25.23 4.63
CA HIS A 66 5.25 26.12 4.07
C HIS A 66 3.81 25.69 4.38
N GLY A 67 3.57 25.00 5.50
CA GLY A 67 2.23 24.59 5.92
C GLY A 67 1.58 23.48 5.08
N ARG A 68 2.34 22.86 4.18
CA ARG A 68 1.87 21.73 3.38
C ARG A 68 1.61 20.53 4.27
N ARG A 69 0.46 19.86 4.07
CA ARG A 69 0.07 18.65 4.78
C ARG A 69 -0.04 17.50 3.81
N TRP A 70 0.71 16.44 4.09
CA TRP A 70 0.71 15.19 3.35
C TRP A 70 0.73 14.02 4.33
N LYS A 71 -0.20 14.07 5.34
CA LYS A 71 -0.24 13.04 6.38
C LYS A 71 -1.10 11.89 5.94
N HIS A 72 -0.58 10.70 6.06
CA HIS A 72 -1.34 9.48 5.80
C HIS A 72 -0.71 8.27 6.51
N TRP A 73 -1.49 7.24 6.64
CA TRP A 73 -1.02 5.89 6.81
C TRP A 73 -1.78 5.00 5.83
N LEU A 74 -1.11 3.99 5.31
CA LEU A 74 -1.65 3.03 4.37
C LEU A 74 -1.13 1.65 4.74
N VAL A 75 -2.00 0.63 4.66
CA VAL A 75 -1.63 -0.78 4.76
C VAL A 75 -2.12 -1.47 3.51
N GLN A 76 -1.27 -2.30 2.92
CA GLN A 76 -1.51 -2.91 1.62
C GLN A 76 -1.07 -4.38 1.61
N PRO A 77 -1.98 -5.33 1.92
CA PRO A 77 -1.77 -6.75 1.67
C PRO A 77 -1.86 -7.07 0.18
N GLU A 78 -1.03 -8.00 -0.28
CA GLU A 78 -0.99 -8.49 -1.64
C GLU A 78 -0.68 -9.98 -1.71
N ALA A 79 -1.40 -10.70 -2.55
CA ALA A 79 -1.10 -12.08 -2.94
C ALA A 79 -0.43 -12.05 -4.33
N ARG A 80 0.75 -12.67 -4.46
CA ARG A 80 1.59 -12.65 -5.66
C ARG A 80 1.74 -14.04 -6.25
N TYR A 81 1.61 -14.11 -7.55
CA TYR A 81 1.95 -15.29 -8.33
C TYR A 81 3.16 -15.00 -9.20
N TRP A 82 4.21 -15.79 -9.04
CA TRP A 82 5.48 -15.70 -9.73
C TRP A 82 5.52 -16.66 -10.91
N PHE A 83 6.06 -16.21 -12.06
CA PHE A 83 6.07 -17.03 -13.26
C PHE A 83 7.14 -18.11 -13.21
N CYS A 84 8.21 -17.88 -12.44
CA CYS A 84 9.28 -18.84 -12.18
C CYS A 84 9.28 -19.29 -10.72
N GLU A 85 10.07 -18.66 -9.88
CA GLU A 85 10.19 -18.93 -8.45
C GLU A 85 9.77 -17.73 -7.64
N ALA A 86 9.31 -17.93 -6.42
CA ALA A 86 8.95 -16.84 -5.53
C ALA A 86 10.16 -15.92 -5.29
N LEU A 87 9.89 -14.62 -5.17
CA LEU A 87 10.85 -13.54 -4.95
C LEU A 87 11.83 -13.27 -6.13
N GLY A 88 11.68 -13.92 -7.29
CA GLY A 88 12.53 -13.69 -8.45
C GLY A 88 11.79 -13.64 -9.78
N GLY A 89 12.14 -12.68 -10.67
CA GLY A 89 11.57 -12.56 -12.00
C GLY A 89 10.21 -11.86 -12.04
N HIS A 90 9.39 -12.23 -13.01
CA HIS A 90 8.08 -11.64 -13.24
C HIS A 90 7.03 -12.16 -12.26
N PHE A 91 6.14 -11.28 -11.82
CA PHE A 91 4.98 -11.65 -11.02
C PHE A 91 3.74 -10.83 -11.37
N VAL A 92 2.59 -11.38 -11.04
CA VAL A 92 1.31 -10.67 -10.97
C VAL A 92 0.80 -10.71 -9.55
N GLY A 93 0.20 -9.61 -9.10
CA GLY A 93 -0.32 -9.46 -7.75
C GLY A 93 -1.79 -9.08 -7.72
N LEU A 94 -2.49 -9.58 -6.72
CA LEU A 94 -3.81 -9.10 -6.33
C LEU A 94 -3.65 -8.38 -5.00
N HIS A 95 -3.81 -7.07 -5.00
CA HIS A 95 -3.67 -6.24 -3.81
C HIS A 95 -5.00 -5.64 -3.35
N ALA A 96 -5.10 -5.43 -2.06
CA ALA A 96 -6.07 -4.57 -1.43
C ALA A 96 -5.33 -3.53 -0.58
N PHE A 97 -5.95 -2.41 -0.29
CA PHE A 97 -5.35 -1.41 0.57
C PHE A 97 -6.41 -0.65 1.37
N THR A 98 -5.99 -0.15 2.51
CA THR A 98 -6.79 0.75 3.34
C THR A 98 -5.90 1.73 4.08
N GLY A 99 -6.44 2.91 4.36
CA GLY A 99 -5.71 3.93 5.09
C GLY A 99 -6.51 5.17 5.38
N GLN A 100 -5.86 6.11 6.03
CA GLN A 100 -6.40 7.44 6.29
C GLN A 100 -5.43 8.49 5.79
N TYR A 101 -5.99 9.61 5.36
CA TYR A 101 -5.19 10.72 4.88
C TYR A 101 -5.70 12.06 5.40
N ASN A 102 -4.79 13.01 5.48
CA ASN A 102 -5.06 14.41 5.80
C ASN A 102 -4.14 15.27 4.93
N VAL A 103 -4.70 15.73 3.80
CA VAL A 103 -3.96 16.36 2.73
C VAL A 103 -4.51 17.76 2.50
N GLY A 104 -3.62 18.72 2.33
CA GLY A 104 -3.99 20.08 2.04
C GLY A 104 -2.80 21.01 1.83
N HIS A 105 -3.04 22.15 1.21
CA HIS A 105 -2.03 23.15 0.85
C HIS A 105 -0.93 22.59 -0.06
N LEU A 106 -1.33 21.71 -0.98
CA LEU A 106 -0.44 21.22 -2.02
C LEU A 106 -0.57 22.10 -3.26
N ASP A 107 0.54 22.60 -3.73
CA ASP A 107 0.60 23.39 -4.96
C ASP A 107 0.60 22.47 -6.18
N THR A 108 -0.57 21.94 -6.50
CA THR A 108 -0.80 21.02 -7.61
C THR A 108 -1.86 21.57 -8.54
N ASP A 109 -1.56 21.63 -9.83
CA ASP A 109 -2.45 22.18 -10.87
C ASP A 109 -2.84 21.16 -11.95
N PHE A 110 -2.81 19.87 -11.62
CA PHE A 110 -3.13 18.84 -12.59
C PHE A 110 -4.46 18.13 -12.30
N LYS A 111 -5.10 17.69 -13.37
CA LYS A 111 -6.22 16.77 -13.33
C LYS A 111 -5.74 15.39 -13.81
N PHE A 112 -6.04 14.35 -13.08
CA PHE A 112 -5.65 13.01 -13.44
C PHE A 112 -6.79 12.03 -13.19
N LEU A 113 -7.17 11.28 -14.20
CA LEU A 113 -8.22 10.26 -14.18
C LEU A 113 -9.51 10.70 -13.45
N GLY A 114 -10.00 11.89 -13.80
CA GLY A 114 -11.24 12.46 -13.24
C GLY A 114 -11.10 13.13 -11.87
N THR A 115 -9.94 13.04 -11.24
CA THR A 115 -9.65 13.73 -9.97
C THR A 115 -8.98 15.07 -10.23
N ASN A 116 -9.54 16.15 -9.68
CA ASN A 116 -8.95 17.48 -9.76
C ASN A 116 -8.10 17.78 -8.52
N PHE A 117 -6.78 17.67 -8.67
CA PHE A 117 -5.82 17.89 -7.59
C PHE A 117 -5.61 19.37 -7.25
N ALA A 118 -6.03 20.31 -8.12
CA ALA A 118 -5.94 21.74 -7.84
C ALA A 118 -6.75 22.17 -6.60
N ASN A 119 -7.78 21.40 -6.22
CA ASN A 119 -8.58 21.68 -5.03
C ASN A 119 -7.77 21.55 -3.73
N PHE A 120 -6.64 20.85 -3.72
CA PHE A 120 -5.76 20.73 -2.55
C PHE A 120 -4.97 21.99 -2.23
N LYS A 121 -4.93 22.99 -3.15
CA LYS A 121 -4.32 24.31 -2.88
C LYS A 121 -5.06 25.07 -1.80
N THR A 122 -6.37 25.10 -1.89
CA THR A 122 -7.24 25.98 -1.08
C THR A 122 -7.98 25.25 0.04
N HIS A 123 -8.14 23.94 -0.07
CA HIS A 123 -8.92 23.14 0.86
C HIS A 123 -8.08 22.03 1.47
N ARG A 124 -8.46 21.63 2.70
CA ARG A 124 -7.93 20.44 3.35
C ARG A 124 -8.95 19.32 3.25
N TYR A 125 -8.48 18.16 2.88
CA TYR A 125 -9.24 16.93 2.81
C TYR A 125 -8.71 15.94 3.84
N GLN A 126 -9.60 15.46 4.69
CA GLN A 126 -9.27 14.44 5.67
C GLN A 126 -10.27 13.30 5.51
N GLY A 127 -9.79 12.08 5.36
CA GLY A 127 -10.68 10.98 5.08
C GLY A 127 -10.05 9.62 5.22
N TRP A 128 -10.86 8.65 4.87
CA TRP A 128 -10.49 7.25 4.74
C TRP A 128 -10.50 6.85 3.26
N ILE A 129 -9.58 5.99 2.88
CA ILE A 129 -9.48 5.39 1.56
C ILE A 129 -9.36 3.88 1.69
N GLY A 130 -9.97 3.15 0.78
CA GLY A 130 -9.78 1.72 0.62
C GLY A 130 -10.02 1.30 -0.82
N GLY A 131 -9.36 0.23 -1.24
CA GLY A 131 -9.45 -0.21 -2.62
C GLY A 131 -8.81 -1.56 -2.85
N ARG A 132 -8.80 -1.95 -4.12
CA ARG A 132 -8.22 -3.21 -4.59
C ARG A 132 -7.78 -3.07 -6.05
N GLY A 133 -6.83 -3.89 -6.45
CA GLY A 133 -6.33 -3.85 -7.82
C GLY A 133 -5.48 -5.05 -8.18
N LEU A 134 -5.07 -5.06 -9.43
CA LEU A 134 -4.09 -5.99 -9.96
C LEU A 134 -2.78 -5.27 -10.16
N ALA A 135 -1.69 -5.94 -9.86
CA ALA A 135 -0.35 -5.44 -10.06
C ALA A 135 0.45 -6.38 -10.97
N TYR A 136 1.45 -5.80 -11.60
CA TYR A 136 2.47 -6.52 -12.33
C TYR A 136 3.83 -5.94 -11.96
N GLY A 137 4.80 -6.81 -11.74
CA GLY A 137 6.13 -6.40 -11.38
C GLY A 137 7.21 -7.36 -11.84
N TYR A 138 8.43 -6.91 -11.61
CA TYR A 138 9.63 -7.68 -11.87
C TYR A 138 10.64 -7.49 -10.75
N SER A 139 11.24 -8.58 -10.30
CA SER A 139 12.29 -8.61 -9.29
C SER A 139 13.62 -9.03 -9.90
N TRP A 140 14.60 -8.11 -9.88
CA TRP A 140 15.97 -8.35 -10.29
C TRP A 140 16.78 -8.87 -9.11
N LEU A 141 17.38 -10.04 -9.26
CA LEU A 141 18.31 -10.60 -8.28
C LEU A 141 19.65 -9.87 -8.41
N LEU A 142 20.01 -9.03 -7.43
CA LEU A 142 21.29 -8.30 -7.41
C LEU A 142 22.40 -9.11 -6.76
N GLY A 143 22.06 -10.12 -5.98
CA GLY A 143 23.01 -10.96 -5.28
C GLY A 143 22.32 -12.07 -4.49
N LYS A 144 23.00 -12.62 -3.49
CA LYS A 144 22.45 -13.74 -2.70
C LYS A 144 21.24 -13.36 -1.83
N HIS A 145 21.20 -12.10 -1.36
CA HIS A 145 20.20 -11.63 -0.41
C HIS A 145 19.50 -10.35 -0.87
N TRP A 146 19.97 -9.70 -1.90
CA TRP A 146 19.44 -8.41 -2.33
C TRP A 146 18.74 -8.49 -3.68
N ASN A 147 17.52 -7.98 -3.73
CA ASN A 147 16.76 -7.81 -4.96
C ASN A 147 16.35 -6.35 -5.11
N LEU A 148 16.23 -5.91 -6.36
CA LEU A 148 15.54 -4.70 -6.74
C LEU A 148 14.22 -5.11 -7.39
N GLU A 149 13.13 -4.52 -6.98
CA GLU A 149 11.81 -4.84 -7.50
C GLU A 149 11.13 -3.59 -8.02
N ALA A 150 10.53 -3.66 -9.21
CA ALA A 150 9.67 -2.62 -9.73
C ALA A 150 8.26 -3.17 -9.97
N GLU A 151 7.25 -2.39 -9.57
CA GLU A 151 5.86 -2.81 -9.61
C GLU A 151 4.94 -1.66 -9.96
N ILE A 152 3.93 -1.94 -10.78
CA ILE A 152 2.83 -1.03 -11.07
C ILE A 152 1.49 -1.78 -10.93
N GLY A 153 0.51 -1.13 -10.32
CA GLY A 153 -0.82 -1.69 -10.12
C GLY A 153 -1.92 -0.75 -10.58
N LEU A 154 -2.96 -1.34 -11.14
CA LEU A 154 -4.19 -0.67 -11.55
C LEU A 154 -5.34 -1.25 -10.75
N GLY A 155 -6.28 -0.40 -10.35
CA GLY A 155 -7.39 -0.84 -9.54
C GLY A 155 -8.49 0.18 -9.35
N TRP A 156 -9.33 -0.13 -8.40
CA TRP A 156 -10.42 0.71 -7.95
C TRP A 156 -10.20 1.12 -6.50
N ALA A 157 -10.45 2.39 -6.20
CA ALA A 157 -10.42 2.94 -4.86
C ALA A 157 -11.72 3.69 -4.55
N TYR A 158 -12.14 3.59 -3.30
CA TYR A 158 -13.24 4.36 -2.74
C TYR A 158 -12.73 5.19 -1.57
N THR A 159 -13.09 6.48 -1.55
CA THR A 159 -12.73 7.38 -0.46
C THR A 159 -13.94 8.12 0.08
N ARG A 160 -13.96 8.30 1.39
CA ARG A 160 -14.85 9.21 2.11
C ARG A 160 -14.03 10.28 2.79
N PHE A 161 -14.44 11.52 2.65
CA PHE A 161 -13.68 12.64 3.19
C PHE A 161 -14.55 13.75 3.74
N ASP A 162 -14.01 14.45 4.71
CA ASP A 162 -14.44 15.76 5.17
C ASP A 162 -13.59 16.82 4.48
N ARG A 163 -14.24 17.89 3.97
CA ARG A 163 -13.59 19.05 3.39
C ARG A 163 -13.62 20.21 4.39
N PHE A 164 -12.49 20.88 4.51
CA PHE A 164 -12.33 22.05 5.37
C PHE A 164 -11.88 23.26 4.53
N GLU A 165 -12.39 24.46 4.85
CA GLU A 165 -12.10 25.70 4.13
C GLU A 165 -10.69 26.23 4.38
N CYS A 166 -10.05 25.79 5.43
CA CYS A 166 -8.73 26.24 5.84
C CYS A 166 -7.82 25.07 6.19
N VAL A 167 -6.53 25.20 5.87
CA VAL A 167 -5.54 24.15 6.10
C VAL A 167 -5.19 23.98 7.58
N GLY A 168 -5.14 25.07 8.35
CA GLY A 168 -4.72 25.06 9.76
C GLY A 168 -5.87 24.86 10.75
N CYS A 169 -6.88 25.67 10.61
CA CYS A 169 -8.09 25.66 11.43
C CYS A 169 -9.25 25.97 10.50
N GLY A 170 -10.36 25.36 10.65
CA GLY A 170 -11.46 25.69 9.75
C GLY A 170 -12.72 24.93 10.11
N ARG A 171 -13.84 25.59 9.84
CA ARG A 171 -15.13 24.94 9.88
C ARG A 171 -15.19 23.88 8.80
N ARG A 172 -15.76 22.71 9.13
CA ARG A 172 -16.02 21.70 8.12
C ARG A 172 -16.98 22.25 7.07
N ALA A 173 -16.52 22.35 5.84
CA ALA A 173 -17.29 22.89 4.71
C ALA A 173 -18.25 21.85 4.10
N GLY A 174 -17.95 20.54 4.27
CA GLY A 174 -18.79 19.47 3.75
C GLY A 174 -18.20 18.10 3.90
N LYS A 175 -19.01 17.12 3.53
CA LYS A 175 -18.60 15.70 3.38
C LYS A 175 -18.74 15.30 1.93
N GLY A 176 -17.88 14.38 1.50
CA GLY A 176 -17.96 13.83 0.15
C GLY A 176 -17.47 12.39 0.11
N HIS A 177 -17.69 11.78 -1.03
CA HIS A 177 -17.12 10.50 -1.40
C HIS A 177 -16.70 10.55 -2.86
N HIS A 178 -15.75 9.72 -3.23
CA HIS A 178 -15.26 9.63 -4.59
C HIS A 178 -14.85 8.20 -4.91
N ASN A 179 -15.20 7.77 -6.13
CA ASN A 179 -14.71 6.54 -6.73
C ASN A 179 -13.59 6.88 -7.71
N TYR A 180 -12.52 6.16 -7.63
CA TYR A 180 -11.35 6.32 -8.49
C TYR A 180 -11.03 4.98 -9.16
N VAL A 181 -10.74 5.02 -10.45
CA VAL A 181 -10.22 3.89 -11.22
C VAL A 181 -8.95 4.34 -11.91
N GLY A 182 -7.84 3.65 -11.66
CA GLY A 182 -6.55 4.01 -12.21
C GLY A 182 -5.39 3.37 -11.47
N PRO A 183 -4.17 3.95 -11.53
CA PRO A 183 -3.02 3.48 -10.78
C PRO A 183 -3.29 3.49 -9.27
N THR A 184 -3.16 2.33 -8.64
CA THR A 184 -3.38 2.13 -7.19
C THR A 184 -2.13 1.70 -6.47
N LYS A 185 -1.08 1.34 -7.23
CA LYS A 185 0.22 0.97 -6.70
C LYS A 185 1.32 1.39 -7.67
N ALA A 186 2.41 1.95 -7.15
CA ALA A 186 3.66 2.17 -7.85
C ALA A 186 4.79 2.02 -6.83
N ALA A 187 5.70 1.10 -7.07
CA ALA A 187 6.78 0.83 -6.14
C ALA A 187 8.09 0.52 -6.89
N VAL A 188 9.17 1.00 -6.31
CA VAL A 188 10.53 0.52 -6.58
C VAL A 188 11.09 0.10 -5.23
N ASN A 189 11.14 -1.21 -4.99
CA ASN A 189 11.51 -1.75 -3.70
C ASN A 189 12.96 -2.24 -3.68
N LEU A 190 13.67 -1.89 -2.63
CA LEU A 190 14.87 -2.60 -2.24
C LEU A 190 14.46 -3.72 -1.28
N VAL A 191 14.82 -4.95 -1.62
CA VAL A 191 14.35 -6.17 -0.95
C VAL A 191 15.55 -6.93 -0.40
N TYR A 192 15.47 -7.34 0.86
CA TYR A 192 16.44 -8.24 1.49
C TYR A 192 15.76 -9.58 1.80
N VAL A 193 16.33 -10.65 1.26
CA VAL A 193 15.85 -12.04 1.40
C VAL A 193 16.73 -12.77 2.40
N PHE A 194 16.12 -13.43 3.38
CA PHE A 194 16.81 -14.17 4.45
C PHE A 194 17.16 -15.60 4.05
#